data_ad09c01520d3001e7ae1406c9901ce5a
#
_entry.id   ad09c01520d3001e7ae1406c9901ce5a
#
_cell.length_a   1.000
_cell.length_b   1.000
_cell.length_c   1.000
_cell.angle_alpha   90.00
_cell.angle_beta   90.00
_cell.angle_gamma   90.00
#
_symmetry.space_group_name_H-M   'P 1'
#
loop_
_entity.id
_entity.type
_entity.pdbx_description
1 polymer ?
#
loop_
_entity_poly.entity_id
_entity_poly.type
_entity_poly.pdbx_seq_one_letter_code
_entity_poly.pdbx_strand_id
1 'polypeptide(L)'
;MIYTVPEYYNQFQCVASACPATCCAGWQIVIDEKTQEKYRNYKGSFGNRLKNSIDWKDGTFQQYHGRCAFLNEENLCDIHIEAGHDALCRTCRRYPKHVEVYENEREVSLSLSCPAAARLIMGQKQPCRFRSIEKSGEESEKDFDEFLYSALQDCRKVMLTLAQDRSVSLQLRMARILALAHDVQNRIERNRVFEVETVLERYQRPQARELLDAKLCRFAEHSKQQRGARAWLEDWITVRWRMLDLFREFEVLDPLWTEDLQMYRRCLYEKGCATYLDQELQWTERSEEWETEYEQILVYFLFTYFCGAVYDGDVMRKVQMAVESVLILSELGMAAWMQEGTLPTFEDRMRLAWRYSRELEHSDPNLAAMERVLGEWPEYGFEPMLLQLLAHEHR
;
A
#
# COMPACT_ATOMS: atom_id res chain seq x y z
N MET A 1 -8.16 -23.55 11.11
CA MET A 1 -7.54 -22.41 10.40
C MET A 1 -8.61 -21.54 9.80
N ILE A 2 -8.62 -20.26 10.14
CA ILE A 2 -9.52 -19.26 9.58
C ILE A 2 -8.77 -18.51 8.47
N TYR A 3 -9.38 -18.41 7.29
CA TYR A 3 -8.85 -17.64 6.16
C TYR A 3 -9.76 -16.46 5.90
N THR A 4 -9.25 -15.24 6.06
CA THR A 4 -9.98 -14.02 5.76
C THR A 4 -9.49 -13.43 4.43
N VAL A 5 -10.41 -13.19 3.51
CA VAL A 5 -10.13 -12.69 2.17
C VAL A 5 -11.13 -11.59 1.77
N PRO A 6 -10.74 -10.61 0.94
CA PRO A 6 -11.71 -9.69 0.34
C PRO A 6 -12.65 -10.44 -0.64
N GLU A 7 -13.88 -9.96 -0.78
CA GLU A 7 -14.89 -10.66 -1.62
C GLU A 7 -14.47 -10.80 -3.08
N TYR A 8 -13.70 -9.84 -3.62
CA TYR A 8 -13.20 -9.89 -4.98
C TYR A 8 -12.08 -10.92 -5.20
N TYR A 9 -11.51 -11.49 -4.14
CA TYR A 9 -10.36 -12.39 -4.22
C TYR A 9 -10.53 -13.54 -5.22
N ASN A 10 -11.70 -14.16 -5.27
CA ASN A 10 -11.97 -15.28 -6.17
C ASN A 10 -12.22 -14.86 -7.63
N GLN A 11 -12.31 -13.57 -7.92
CA GLN A 11 -12.45 -13.04 -9.27
C GLN A 11 -11.10 -12.90 -9.98
N PHE A 12 -9.99 -13.08 -9.24
CA PHE A 12 -8.67 -12.93 -9.81
C PHE A 12 -8.39 -14.01 -10.86
N GLN A 13 -7.97 -13.53 -12.04
CA GLN A 13 -7.45 -14.35 -13.13
C GLN A 13 -6.19 -13.71 -13.69
N CYS A 14 -5.11 -14.49 -13.78
CA CYS A 14 -3.89 -14.04 -14.43
C CYS A 14 -4.12 -13.91 -15.95
N VAL A 15 -3.70 -12.77 -16.50
CA VAL A 15 -3.84 -12.47 -17.94
C VAL A 15 -2.64 -12.96 -18.77
N ALA A 16 -1.70 -13.65 -18.15
CA ALA A 16 -0.54 -14.31 -18.78
C ALA A 16 0.22 -13.40 -19.76
N SER A 17 0.35 -13.79 -21.04
CA SER A 17 1.06 -13.03 -22.09
C SER A 17 0.47 -11.64 -22.36
N ALA A 18 -0.81 -11.42 -22.07
CA ALA A 18 -1.46 -10.10 -22.20
C ALA A 18 -1.16 -9.14 -21.04
N CYS A 19 -0.34 -9.55 -20.06
CA CYS A 19 0.00 -8.72 -18.93
C CYS A 19 0.93 -7.55 -19.33
N PRO A 20 0.57 -6.29 -19.08
CA PRO A 20 1.42 -5.14 -19.42
C PRO A 20 2.71 -5.11 -18.61
N ALA A 21 2.77 -5.85 -17.51
CA ALA A 21 3.90 -5.88 -16.59
C ALA A 21 4.03 -7.26 -15.93
N THR A 22 4.77 -8.14 -16.60
CA THR A 22 4.98 -9.51 -16.12
C THR A 22 5.55 -9.56 -14.70
N CYS A 23 5.09 -10.52 -13.89
CA CYS A 23 5.66 -10.79 -12.56
C CYS A 23 7.05 -11.45 -12.61
N CYS A 24 7.55 -11.77 -13.78
CA CYS A 24 8.88 -12.34 -14.02
C CYS A 24 9.92 -11.26 -14.37
N ALA A 25 9.66 -9.99 -14.09
CA ALA A 25 10.59 -8.89 -14.36
C ALA A 25 10.49 -7.79 -13.29
N GLY A 26 11.59 -7.06 -13.08
CA GLY A 26 11.66 -5.87 -12.24
C GLY A 26 11.87 -6.14 -10.74
N TRP A 27 12.06 -7.38 -10.31
CA TRP A 27 12.36 -7.72 -8.91
C TRP A 27 13.03 -9.09 -8.80
N GLN A 28 13.78 -9.32 -7.74
CA GLN A 28 14.50 -10.56 -7.53
C GLN A 28 13.60 -11.65 -6.96
N ILE A 29 13.47 -12.77 -7.67
CA ILE A 29 12.58 -13.87 -7.27
C ILE A 29 13.36 -14.90 -6.47
N VAL A 30 13.05 -14.99 -5.18
CA VAL A 30 13.63 -15.95 -4.26
C VAL A 30 12.95 -17.32 -4.42
N ILE A 31 13.78 -18.36 -4.47
CA ILE A 31 13.36 -19.76 -4.61
C ILE A 31 13.44 -20.43 -3.24
N ASP A 32 12.34 -20.96 -2.76
CA ASP A 32 12.29 -21.70 -1.49
C ASP A 32 13.17 -22.97 -1.53
N GLU A 33 13.76 -23.34 -0.38
CA GLU A 33 14.74 -24.43 -0.25
C GLU A 33 14.25 -25.76 -0.84
N LYS A 34 12.99 -26.11 -0.57
CA LYS A 34 12.37 -27.32 -1.10
C LYS A 34 12.33 -27.34 -2.61
N THR A 35 12.09 -26.19 -3.25
CA THR A 35 12.09 -26.05 -4.69
C THR A 35 13.51 -26.03 -5.25
N GLN A 36 14.47 -25.40 -4.56
CA GLN A 36 15.88 -25.48 -4.94
C GLN A 36 16.37 -26.93 -4.97
N GLU A 37 16.02 -27.74 -3.98
CA GLU A 37 16.37 -29.16 -3.97
C GLU A 37 15.77 -29.92 -5.15
N LYS A 38 14.49 -29.67 -5.48
CA LYS A 38 13.84 -30.24 -6.67
C LYS A 38 14.58 -29.86 -7.94
N TYR A 39 15.00 -28.60 -8.10
CA TYR A 39 15.70 -28.09 -9.28
C TYR A 39 17.10 -28.68 -9.42
N ARG A 40 17.83 -28.87 -8.31
CA ARG A 40 19.14 -29.57 -8.31
C ARG A 40 19.04 -30.99 -8.84
N ASN A 41 17.94 -31.67 -8.52
CA ASN A 41 17.69 -33.06 -8.88
C ASN A 41 16.95 -33.23 -10.22
N TYR A 42 16.51 -32.15 -10.87
CA TYR A 42 15.81 -32.22 -12.15
C TYR A 42 16.73 -32.71 -13.25
N LYS A 43 16.28 -33.69 -14.03
CA LYS A 43 17.09 -34.38 -15.07
C LYS A 43 16.74 -33.85 -16.46
N GLY A 44 17.63 -34.16 -17.43
CA GLY A 44 17.44 -33.78 -18.81
C GLY A 44 17.93 -32.37 -19.16
N SER A 45 17.69 -31.96 -20.41
CA SER A 45 18.14 -30.68 -20.95
C SER A 45 17.59 -29.49 -20.17
N PHE A 46 16.31 -29.53 -19.81
CA PHE A 46 15.67 -28.50 -19.01
C PHE A 46 16.24 -28.44 -17.58
N GLY A 47 16.59 -29.60 -16.99
CA GLY A 47 17.28 -29.64 -15.70
C GLY A 47 18.66 -28.97 -15.72
N ASN A 48 19.40 -29.08 -16.84
CA ASN A 48 20.65 -28.35 -17.00
C ASN A 48 20.43 -26.84 -17.09
N ARG A 49 19.37 -26.39 -17.82
CA ARG A 49 18.98 -24.98 -17.86
C ARG A 49 18.60 -24.45 -16.48
N LEU A 50 17.81 -25.19 -15.70
CA LEU A 50 17.46 -24.83 -14.33
C LEU A 50 18.71 -24.60 -13.47
N LYS A 51 19.69 -25.54 -13.53
CA LYS A 51 20.92 -25.45 -12.74
C LYS A 51 21.80 -24.25 -13.12
N ASN A 52 21.83 -23.88 -14.38
CA ASN A 52 22.68 -22.80 -14.92
C ASN A 52 22.03 -21.41 -14.82
N SER A 53 20.70 -21.34 -14.58
CA SER A 53 19.95 -20.08 -14.54
C SER A 53 19.47 -19.70 -13.14
N ILE A 54 20.10 -20.28 -12.11
CA ILE A 54 19.84 -20.00 -10.70
C ILE A 54 21.14 -19.53 -10.05
N ASP A 55 21.07 -18.44 -9.30
CA ASP A 55 22.08 -18.08 -8.34
C ASP A 55 21.88 -18.94 -7.08
N TRP A 56 22.72 -19.95 -6.94
CA TRP A 56 22.64 -20.91 -5.83
C TRP A 56 23.13 -20.35 -4.50
N LYS A 57 23.89 -19.26 -4.52
CA LYS A 57 24.37 -18.59 -3.31
C LYS A 57 23.23 -17.82 -2.66
N ASP A 58 22.49 -17.05 -3.45
CA ASP A 58 21.42 -16.20 -2.98
C ASP A 58 20.04 -16.90 -3.11
N GLY A 59 19.99 -18.09 -3.74
CA GLY A 59 18.77 -18.86 -3.90
C GLY A 59 17.75 -18.19 -4.80
N THR A 60 18.18 -17.49 -5.85
CA THR A 60 17.32 -16.67 -6.71
C THR A 60 17.45 -17.08 -8.18
N PHE A 61 16.43 -16.77 -8.98
CA PHE A 61 16.56 -16.88 -10.44
C PHE A 61 17.48 -15.79 -10.97
N GLN A 62 18.40 -16.17 -11.88
CA GLN A 62 19.19 -15.19 -12.63
C GLN A 62 18.28 -14.30 -13.47
N GLN A 63 18.67 -13.05 -13.61
CA GLN A 63 17.96 -12.07 -14.43
C GLN A 63 18.87 -11.49 -15.49
N TYR A 64 18.34 -11.28 -16.68
CA TYR A 64 19.00 -10.63 -17.80
C TYR A 64 18.18 -9.40 -18.19
N HIS A 65 18.80 -8.22 -18.08
CA HIS A 65 18.11 -6.93 -18.28
C HIS A 65 16.83 -6.80 -17.45
N GLY A 66 16.88 -7.20 -16.17
CA GLY A 66 15.74 -7.16 -15.25
C GLY A 66 14.66 -8.21 -15.51
N ARG A 67 14.88 -9.19 -16.40
CA ARG A 67 13.93 -10.25 -16.73
C ARG A 67 14.44 -11.62 -16.26
N CYS A 68 13.56 -12.40 -15.65
CA CYS A 68 13.87 -13.77 -15.22
C CYS A 68 14.39 -14.61 -16.41
N ALA A 69 15.44 -15.40 -16.19
CA ALA A 69 16.03 -16.30 -17.19
C ALA A 69 15.05 -17.32 -17.81
N PHE A 70 13.90 -17.52 -17.17
CA PHE A 70 12.82 -18.41 -17.64
C PHE A 70 11.64 -17.66 -18.25
N LEU A 71 11.73 -16.35 -18.42
CA LEU A 71 10.72 -15.57 -19.15
C LEU A 71 11.08 -15.56 -20.65
N ASN A 72 10.26 -16.17 -21.48
CA ASN A 72 10.48 -16.24 -22.94
C ASN A 72 10.06 -14.96 -23.68
N GLU A 73 10.21 -14.96 -25.00
CA GLU A 73 9.90 -13.82 -25.86
C GLU A 73 8.40 -13.51 -25.93
N GLU A 74 7.54 -14.52 -25.69
CA GLU A 74 6.09 -14.34 -25.60
C GLU A 74 5.60 -13.91 -24.22
N ASN A 75 6.52 -13.50 -23.31
CA ASN A 75 6.23 -13.16 -21.92
C ASN A 75 5.56 -14.30 -21.11
N LEU A 76 5.89 -15.55 -21.44
CA LEU A 76 5.45 -16.73 -20.72
C LEU A 76 6.62 -17.38 -19.97
N CYS A 77 6.29 -18.12 -18.90
CA CYS A 77 7.28 -18.80 -18.06
C CYS A 77 7.60 -20.19 -18.60
N ASP A 78 8.85 -20.43 -19.01
CA ASP A 78 9.29 -21.73 -19.52
C ASP A 78 9.24 -22.83 -18.45
N ILE A 79 9.41 -22.52 -17.17
CA ILE A 79 9.21 -23.52 -16.09
C ILE A 79 7.76 -24.01 -16.08
N HIS A 80 6.81 -23.08 -16.27
CA HIS A 80 5.40 -23.44 -16.32
C HIS A 80 5.06 -24.26 -17.59
N ILE A 81 5.65 -23.90 -18.73
CA ILE A 81 5.43 -24.59 -20.01
C ILE A 81 6.03 -25.99 -19.98
N GLU A 82 7.29 -26.14 -19.57
CA GLU A 82 8.04 -27.39 -19.66
C GLU A 82 7.76 -28.37 -18.53
N ALA A 83 7.49 -27.86 -17.31
CA ALA A 83 7.38 -28.67 -16.10
C ALA A 83 6.06 -28.50 -15.34
N GLY A 84 5.19 -27.62 -15.81
CA GLY A 84 3.87 -27.37 -15.23
C GLY A 84 3.87 -26.48 -13.99
N HIS A 85 2.66 -26.14 -13.52
CA HIS A 85 2.43 -25.25 -12.39
C HIS A 85 3.11 -25.72 -11.09
N ASP A 86 3.12 -27.03 -10.83
CA ASP A 86 3.67 -27.61 -9.59
C ASP A 86 5.20 -27.56 -9.53
N ALA A 87 5.85 -27.28 -10.66
CA ALA A 87 7.28 -27.06 -10.72
C ALA A 87 7.70 -25.64 -10.33
N LEU A 88 6.78 -24.68 -10.32
CA LEU A 88 7.08 -23.30 -9.91
C LEU A 88 7.50 -23.24 -8.44
N CYS A 89 8.42 -22.33 -8.09
CA CYS A 89 8.74 -22.05 -6.70
C CYS A 89 7.55 -21.42 -5.95
N ARG A 90 7.63 -21.42 -4.61
CA ARG A 90 6.55 -20.92 -3.78
C ARG A 90 6.17 -19.48 -4.10
N THR A 91 7.14 -18.61 -4.32
CA THR A 91 6.94 -17.21 -4.71
C THR A 91 6.14 -17.10 -6.01
N CYS A 92 6.58 -17.77 -7.08
CA CYS A 92 5.90 -17.75 -8.38
C CYS A 92 4.49 -18.35 -8.34
N ARG A 93 4.26 -19.41 -7.55
CA ARG A 93 2.93 -20.02 -7.39
C ARG A 93 1.95 -19.17 -6.61
N ARG A 94 2.45 -18.37 -5.66
CA ARG A 94 1.61 -17.57 -4.78
C ARG A 94 1.29 -16.21 -5.35
N TYR A 95 2.24 -15.57 -6.04
CA TYR A 95 2.02 -14.24 -6.58
C TYR A 95 0.77 -14.19 -7.48
N PRO A 96 -0.08 -13.19 -7.35
CA PRO A 96 0.00 -12.02 -6.50
C PRO A 96 -0.65 -12.17 -5.10
N LYS A 97 -0.80 -13.38 -4.59
CA LYS A 97 -1.38 -13.59 -3.26
C LYS A 97 -0.37 -13.22 -2.19
N HIS A 98 -0.74 -12.25 -1.37
CA HIS A 98 -0.05 -11.91 -0.13
C HIS A 98 -0.75 -12.63 1.02
N VAL A 99 0.00 -13.29 1.90
CA VAL A 99 -0.54 -14.12 2.99
C VAL A 99 0.13 -13.73 4.28
N GLU A 100 -0.60 -13.08 5.15
CA GLU A 100 -0.22 -12.88 6.55
C GLU A 100 -0.67 -14.05 7.41
N VAL A 101 0.18 -14.40 8.37
CA VAL A 101 0.01 -15.59 9.21
C VAL A 101 -0.03 -15.19 10.67
N TYR A 102 -1.18 -15.39 11.30
CA TYR A 102 -1.41 -15.12 12.71
C TYR A 102 -1.90 -16.40 13.37
N GLU A 103 -1.01 -17.14 14.02
CA GLU A 103 -1.31 -18.41 14.68
C GLU A 103 -2.27 -19.32 13.88
N ASN A 104 -3.56 -19.36 14.23
CA ASN A 104 -4.59 -20.14 13.55
C ASN A 104 -5.36 -19.35 12.48
N GLU A 105 -5.00 -18.09 12.23
CA GLU A 105 -5.61 -17.24 11.20
C GLU A 105 -4.65 -16.96 10.04
N ARG A 106 -5.23 -16.82 8.87
CA ARG A 106 -4.53 -16.41 7.63
C ARG A 106 -5.32 -15.31 6.96
N GLU A 107 -4.69 -14.17 6.76
CA GLU A 107 -5.25 -13.09 5.97
C GLU A 107 -4.64 -13.13 4.59
N VAL A 108 -5.47 -13.17 3.56
CA VAL A 108 -5.00 -13.30 2.19
C VAL A 108 -5.54 -12.16 1.35
N SER A 109 -4.64 -11.31 0.90
CA SER A 109 -4.93 -10.25 -0.08
C SER A 109 -4.37 -10.60 -1.46
N LEU A 110 -4.68 -9.76 -2.46
CA LEU A 110 -4.02 -9.75 -3.76
C LEU A 110 -3.13 -8.51 -3.79
N SER A 111 -1.84 -8.68 -4.09
CA SER A 111 -0.91 -7.54 -4.14
C SER A 111 -1.31 -6.53 -5.22
N LEU A 112 -1.38 -5.27 -4.84
CA LEU A 112 -1.65 -4.14 -5.73
C LEU A 112 -0.60 -4.03 -6.84
N SER A 113 0.59 -4.59 -6.64
CA SER A 113 1.71 -4.63 -7.61
C SER A 113 1.41 -5.43 -8.89
N CYS A 114 0.36 -6.26 -8.89
CA CYS A 114 -0.10 -6.99 -10.06
C CYS A 114 -1.17 -6.19 -10.82
N PRO A 115 -0.98 -5.87 -12.12
CA PRO A 115 -1.96 -5.11 -12.90
C PRO A 115 -3.38 -5.70 -12.89
N ALA A 116 -3.51 -7.03 -12.94
CA ALA A 116 -4.81 -7.69 -12.89
C ALA A 116 -5.45 -7.59 -11.50
N ALA A 117 -4.65 -7.65 -10.43
CA ALA A 117 -5.13 -7.44 -9.07
C ALA A 117 -5.46 -5.97 -8.81
N ALA A 118 -4.62 -5.02 -9.27
CA ALA A 118 -4.87 -3.59 -9.18
C ALA A 118 -6.21 -3.20 -9.83
N ARG A 119 -6.52 -3.79 -11.00
CA ARG A 119 -7.82 -3.59 -11.66
C ARG A 119 -8.99 -4.06 -10.80
N LEU A 120 -8.85 -5.20 -10.13
CA LEU A 120 -9.90 -5.72 -9.23
C LEU A 120 -10.05 -4.86 -7.98
N ILE A 121 -8.95 -4.43 -7.38
CA ILE A 121 -8.94 -3.60 -6.17
C ILE A 121 -9.57 -2.24 -6.48
N MET A 122 -8.97 -1.47 -7.38
CA MET A 122 -9.40 -0.10 -7.70
C MET A 122 -10.76 -0.04 -8.43
N GLY A 123 -11.10 -1.10 -9.15
CA GLY A 123 -12.37 -1.20 -9.90
C GLY A 123 -13.60 -1.42 -9.02
N GLN A 124 -13.45 -1.69 -7.71
CA GLN A 124 -14.59 -1.89 -6.82
C GLN A 124 -15.37 -0.59 -6.64
N LYS A 125 -16.65 -0.58 -7.05
CA LYS A 125 -17.53 0.59 -6.88
C LYS A 125 -18.30 0.57 -5.56
N GLN A 126 -18.46 -0.60 -4.96
CA GLN A 126 -19.09 -0.79 -3.67
C GLN A 126 -18.04 -0.91 -2.56
N PRO A 127 -18.39 -0.59 -1.31
CA PRO A 127 -17.52 -0.83 -0.18
C PRO A 127 -16.98 -2.26 -0.16
N CYS A 128 -15.68 -2.42 -0.01
CA CYS A 128 -15.02 -3.72 0.05
C CYS A 128 -15.47 -4.47 1.30
N ARG A 129 -15.89 -5.72 1.13
CA ARG A 129 -16.26 -6.63 2.21
C ARG A 129 -15.24 -7.75 2.31
N PHE A 130 -15.12 -8.32 3.50
CA PHE A 130 -14.23 -9.42 3.79
C PHE A 130 -15.05 -10.61 4.28
N ARG A 131 -14.60 -11.81 3.91
CA ARG A 131 -15.23 -13.06 4.34
C ARG A 131 -14.19 -13.98 4.96
N SER A 132 -14.57 -14.64 6.02
CA SER A 132 -13.76 -15.67 6.67
C SER A 132 -14.26 -17.07 6.28
N ILE A 133 -13.33 -17.97 6.01
CA ILE A 133 -13.58 -19.36 5.59
C ILE A 133 -12.73 -20.28 6.45
N GLU A 134 -13.34 -21.27 7.08
CA GLU A 134 -12.62 -22.31 7.78
C GLU A 134 -12.04 -23.33 6.78
N LYS A 135 -10.77 -23.67 6.97
CA LYS A 135 -10.06 -24.72 6.23
C LYS A 135 -9.20 -25.55 7.17
N SER A 136 -8.97 -26.80 6.81
CA SER A 136 -7.93 -27.61 7.47
C SER A 136 -6.56 -26.99 7.22
N GLY A 137 -5.71 -26.97 8.23
CA GLY A 137 -4.34 -26.44 8.16
C GLY A 137 -3.61 -26.62 9.46
N GLU A 138 -2.31 -26.41 9.44
CA GLU A 138 -1.45 -26.46 10.62
C GLU A 138 -1.36 -25.05 11.23
N GLU A 139 -1.44 -24.97 12.54
CA GLU A 139 -1.22 -23.74 13.30
C GLU A 139 0.23 -23.28 13.15
N SER A 140 0.45 -21.99 13.23
CA SER A 140 1.81 -21.43 13.25
C SER A 140 2.32 -21.43 14.68
N GLU A 141 3.56 -21.83 14.87
CA GLU A 141 4.26 -21.76 16.17
C GLU A 141 4.78 -20.34 16.49
N LYS A 142 4.35 -19.32 15.75
CA LYS A 142 4.76 -17.96 16.03
C LYS A 142 4.12 -17.49 17.32
N ASP A 143 4.96 -17.16 18.28
CA ASP A 143 4.58 -16.49 19.51
C ASP A 143 4.24 -15.02 19.22
N PHE A 144 3.02 -14.61 19.57
CA PHE A 144 2.57 -13.23 19.48
C PHE A 144 1.50 -12.93 20.53
N ASP A 145 1.26 -11.64 20.80
CA ASP A 145 0.27 -11.21 21.78
C ASP A 145 -1.16 -11.33 21.22
N GLU A 146 -1.86 -12.42 21.57
CA GLU A 146 -3.24 -12.69 21.14
C GLU A 146 -4.22 -11.60 21.58
N PHE A 147 -3.98 -11.01 22.77
CA PHE A 147 -4.85 -9.95 23.28
C PHE A 147 -4.68 -8.66 22.46
N LEU A 148 -3.43 -8.30 22.16
CA LEU A 148 -3.15 -7.19 21.24
C LEU A 148 -3.72 -7.48 19.85
N TYR A 149 -3.54 -8.69 19.31
CA TYR A 149 -4.05 -9.06 18.00
C TYR A 149 -5.57 -8.92 17.90
N SER A 150 -6.32 -9.40 18.89
CA SER A 150 -7.77 -9.23 18.95
C SER A 150 -8.18 -7.75 18.95
N ALA A 151 -7.50 -6.92 19.76
CA ALA A 151 -7.75 -5.48 19.79
C ALA A 151 -7.44 -4.81 18.43
N LEU A 152 -6.37 -5.24 17.75
CA LEU A 152 -6.02 -4.74 16.41
C LEU A 152 -7.05 -5.14 15.35
N GLN A 153 -7.57 -6.37 15.39
CA GLN A 153 -8.65 -6.79 14.49
C GLN A 153 -9.90 -5.91 14.65
N ASP A 154 -10.31 -5.64 15.87
CA ASP A 154 -11.47 -4.77 16.13
C ASP A 154 -11.20 -3.32 15.72
N CYS A 155 -9.98 -2.81 15.98
CA CYS A 155 -9.55 -1.51 15.52
C CYS A 155 -9.62 -1.40 13.98
N ARG A 156 -9.07 -2.37 13.26
CA ARG A 156 -9.12 -2.42 11.79
C ARG A 156 -10.55 -2.46 11.26
N LYS A 157 -11.46 -3.21 11.88
CA LYS A 157 -12.89 -3.20 11.48
C LYS A 157 -13.48 -1.78 11.54
N VAL A 158 -13.17 -1.03 12.60
CA VAL A 158 -13.59 0.38 12.71
C VAL A 158 -12.92 1.24 11.65
N MET A 159 -11.61 1.09 11.44
CA MET A 159 -10.88 1.84 10.41
C MET A 159 -11.43 1.58 9.00
N LEU A 160 -11.73 0.34 8.66
CA LEU A 160 -12.33 -0.01 7.37
C LEU A 160 -13.74 0.59 7.20
N THR A 161 -14.51 0.69 8.29
CA THR A 161 -15.81 1.38 8.29
C THR A 161 -15.64 2.87 8.06
N LEU A 162 -14.66 3.52 8.73
CA LEU A 162 -14.35 4.93 8.56
C LEU A 162 -13.82 5.24 7.15
N ALA A 163 -12.94 4.38 6.60
CA ALA A 163 -12.40 4.53 5.26
C ALA A 163 -13.49 4.55 4.18
N GLN A 164 -14.58 3.82 4.41
CA GLN A 164 -15.68 3.64 3.46
C GLN A 164 -16.92 4.47 3.80
N ASP A 165 -16.83 5.42 4.74
CA ASP A 165 -17.90 6.38 5.08
C ASP A 165 -17.96 7.52 4.05
N ARG A 166 -18.57 7.25 2.91
CA ARG A 166 -18.70 8.19 1.78
C ARG A 166 -19.62 9.38 2.04
N SER A 167 -20.06 9.58 3.27
CA SER A 167 -20.81 10.78 3.68
C SER A 167 -19.91 12.01 3.87
N VAL A 168 -18.60 11.80 3.93
CA VAL A 168 -17.57 12.83 4.07
C VAL A 168 -16.40 12.58 3.09
N SER A 169 -15.59 13.61 2.85
CA SER A 169 -14.42 13.53 1.96
C SER A 169 -13.45 12.43 2.37
N LEU A 170 -12.67 11.93 1.42
CA LEU A 170 -11.63 10.93 1.69
C LEU A 170 -10.57 11.48 2.67
N GLN A 171 -10.25 12.77 2.56
CA GLN A 171 -9.30 13.45 3.42
C GLN A 171 -9.76 13.41 4.90
N LEU A 172 -11.02 13.71 5.15
CA LEU A 172 -11.58 13.65 6.51
C LEU A 172 -11.67 12.21 7.02
N ARG A 173 -11.97 11.23 6.15
CA ARG A 173 -11.92 9.80 6.50
C ARG A 173 -10.50 9.38 6.93
N MET A 174 -9.48 9.77 6.17
CA MET A 174 -8.07 9.50 6.51
C MET A 174 -7.66 10.21 7.81
N ALA A 175 -8.10 11.45 8.05
CA ALA A 175 -7.83 12.17 9.30
C ALA A 175 -8.46 11.48 10.51
N ARG A 176 -9.70 10.96 10.39
CA ARG A 176 -10.34 10.16 11.45
C ARG A 176 -9.56 8.88 11.75
N ILE A 177 -9.08 8.18 10.71
CA ILE A 177 -8.31 6.94 10.84
C ILE A 177 -6.96 7.22 11.51
N LEU A 178 -6.29 8.29 11.11
CA LEU A 178 -5.03 8.71 11.70
C LEU A 178 -5.21 9.09 13.20
N ALA A 179 -6.29 9.79 13.53
CA ALA A 179 -6.63 10.13 14.94
C ALA A 179 -6.94 8.86 15.76
N LEU A 180 -7.65 7.89 15.19
CA LEU A 180 -7.89 6.60 15.83
C LEU A 180 -6.58 5.83 16.07
N ALA A 181 -5.69 5.78 15.07
CA ALA A 181 -4.39 5.14 15.22
C ALA A 181 -3.56 5.77 16.32
N HIS A 182 -3.52 7.11 16.40
CA HIS A 182 -2.84 7.85 17.46
C HIS A 182 -3.43 7.54 18.85
N ASP A 183 -4.76 7.49 18.99
CA ASP A 183 -5.41 7.17 20.25
C ASP A 183 -5.11 5.71 20.69
N VAL A 184 -5.10 4.76 19.76
CA VAL A 184 -4.77 3.35 20.02
C VAL A 184 -3.29 3.20 20.35
N GLN A 185 -2.38 3.83 19.60
CA GLN A 185 -0.94 3.83 19.86
C GLN A 185 -0.63 4.29 21.29
N ASN A 186 -1.26 5.37 21.73
CA ASN A 186 -1.13 5.87 23.10
C ASN A 186 -1.59 4.85 24.18
N ARG A 187 -2.52 3.95 23.87
CA ARG A 187 -2.93 2.88 24.80
C ARG A 187 -1.92 1.74 24.84
N ILE A 188 -1.39 1.35 23.68
CA ILE A 188 -0.35 0.32 23.57
C ILE A 188 0.91 0.75 24.33
N GLU A 189 1.42 1.96 24.08
CA GLU A 189 2.62 2.50 24.73
C GLU A 189 2.51 2.60 26.27
N ARG A 190 1.28 2.78 26.78
CA ARG A 190 1.00 2.82 28.22
C ARG A 190 0.66 1.46 28.82
N ASN A 191 0.80 0.34 28.08
CA ASN A 191 0.35 -0.99 28.49
C ASN A 191 -1.14 -1.05 28.89
N ARG A 192 -2.00 -0.30 28.17
CA ARG A 192 -3.45 -0.19 28.44
C ARG A 192 -4.29 -0.66 27.25
N VAL A 193 -3.88 -1.76 26.64
CA VAL A 193 -4.58 -2.37 25.47
C VAL A 193 -6.05 -2.65 25.77
N PHE A 194 -6.37 -3.00 27.03
CA PHE A 194 -7.76 -3.24 27.49
C PHE A 194 -8.67 -2.01 27.37
N GLU A 195 -8.13 -0.78 27.18
CA GLU A 195 -8.92 0.43 26.96
C GLU A 195 -9.21 0.71 25.48
N VAL A 196 -8.65 -0.08 24.54
CA VAL A 196 -8.84 0.10 23.11
C VAL A 196 -10.33 0.02 22.78
N GLU A 197 -11.09 -0.92 23.33
CA GLU A 197 -12.53 -1.03 23.13
C GLU A 197 -13.27 0.27 23.42
N THR A 198 -12.96 0.94 24.55
CA THR A 198 -13.54 2.24 24.90
C THR A 198 -13.17 3.35 23.90
N VAL A 199 -11.97 3.28 23.32
CA VAL A 199 -11.57 4.20 22.24
C VAL A 199 -12.44 3.91 21.00
N LEU A 200 -12.56 2.66 20.57
CA LEU A 200 -13.32 2.27 19.36
C LEU A 200 -14.79 2.69 19.45
N GLU A 201 -15.43 2.55 20.62
CA GLU A 201 -16.81 3.00 20.82
C GLU A 201 -17.02 4.48 20.46
N ARG A 202 -16.05 5.36 20.75
CA ARG A 202 -16.15 6.79 20.42
C ARG A 202 -16.17 7.02 18.92
N TYR A 203 -15.38 6.27 18.16
CA TYR A 203 -15.32 6.39 16.71
C TYR A 203 -16.50 5.72 15.99
N GLN A 204 -17.20 4.83 16.67
CA GLN A 204 -18.41 4.18 16.15
C GLN A 204 -19.68 5.01 16.34
N ARG A 205 -19.74 5.85 17.39
CA ARG A 205 -20.93 6.67 17.71
C ARG A 205 -21.03 7.90 16.80
N PRO A 206 -22.14 8.11 16.04
CA PRO A 206 -22.27 9.24 15.11
C PRO A 206 -21.99 10.60 15.75
N GLN A 207 -22.61 10.89 16.90
CA GLN A 207 -22.45 12.17 17.60
C GLN A 207 -21.02 12.42 18.06
N ALA A 208 -20.29 11.36 18.44
CA ALA A 208 -18.89 11.48 18.84
C ALA A 208 -17.99 11.73 17.62
N ARG A 209 -18.32 11.14 16.45
CA ARG A 209 -17.62 11.43 15.19
C ARG A 209 -17.82 12.88 14.74
N GLU A 210 -19.05 13.42 14.80
CA GLU A 210 -19.31 14.83 14.50
C GLU A 210 -18.49 15.78 15.41
N LEU A 211 -18.38 15.44 16.69
CA LEU A 211 -17.55 16.21 17.62
C LEU A 211 -16.04 16.06 17.31
N LEU A 212 -15.60 14.90 16.88
CA LEU A 212 -14.23 14.68 16.42
C LEU A 212 -13.93 15.51 15.18
N ASP A 213 -14.78 15.47 14.17
CA ASP A 213 -14.66 16.26 12.95
C ASP A 213 -14.54 17.75 13.27
N ALA A 214 -15.44 18.26 14.10
CA ALA A 214 -15.39 19.66 14.54
C ALA A 214 -14.10 20.02 15.32
N LYS A 215 -13.47 19.06 16.01
CA LYS A 215 -12.18 19.25 16.66
C LYS A 215 -11.03 19.24 15.66
N LEU A 216 -11.02 18.30 14.73
CA LEU A 216 -10.02 18.18 13.69
C LEU A 216 -9.99 19.43 12.80
N CYS A 217 -11.16 19.90 12.38
CA CYS A 217 -11.29 21.11 11.58
C CYS A 217 -10.83 22.37 12.36
N ARG A 218 -11.26 22.51 13.62
CA ARG A 218 -10.80 23.64 14.48
C ARG A 218 -9.29 23.60 14.71
N PHE A 219 -8.69 22.43 14.84
CA PHE A 219 -7.24 22.29 14.96
C PHE A 219 -6.53 22.82 13.71
N ALA A 220 -6.99 22.43 12.51
CA ALA A 220 -6.42 22.90 11.26
C ALA A 220 -6.57 24.42 11.09
N GLU A 221 -7.76 24.97 11.37
CA GLU A 221 -8.01 26.44 11.33
C GLU A 221 -7.12 27.21 12.28
N HIS A 222 -7.01 26.73 13.52
CA HIS A 222 -6.19 27.39 14.55
C HIS A 222 -4.70 27.36 14.17
N SER A 223 -4.19 26.25 13.68
CA SER A 223 -2.83 26.13 13.18
C SER A 223 -2.54 27.09 12.03
N LYS A 224 -3.48 27.21 11.08
CA LYS A 224 -3.40 28.15 9.97
C LYS A 224 -3.39 29.62 10.43
N GLN A 225 -4.23 29.96 11.42
CA GLN A 225 -4.27 31.32 12.00
C GLN A 225 -2.99 31.67 12.76
N GLN A 226 -2.44 30.76 13.55
CA GLN A 226 -1.21 30.99 14.31
C GLN A 226 0.02 31.21 13.43
N ARG A 227 0.16 30.44 12.37
CA ARG A 227 1.31 30.55 11.43
C ARG A 227 1.17 31.66 10.42
N GLY A 228 -0.04 32.16 10.21
CA GLY A 228 -0.39 33.03 9.08
C GLY A 228 -0.54 32.24 7.77
N ALA A 229 -1.51 32.63 6.96
CA ALA A 229 -1.93 31.84 5.79
C ALA A 229 -0.78 31.56 4.80
N ARG A 230 0.14 32.50 4.61
CA ARG A 230 1.26 32.35 3.66
C ARG A 230 2.31 31.35 4.17
N ALA A 231 2.78 31.53 5.42
CA ALA A 231 3.80 30.63 6.00
C ALA A 231 3.25 29.20 6.12
N TRP A 232 1.99 29.06 6.54
CA TRP A 232 1.33 27.76 6.61
C TRP A 232 1.28 27.07 5.24
N LEU A 233 1.03 27.82 4.19
CA LEU A 233 0.97 27.32 2.82
C LEU A 233 2.34 26.89 2.28
N GLU A 234 3.38 27.69 2.57
CA GLU A 234 4.76 27.37 2.22
C GLU A 234 5.24 26.11 2.95
N ASP A 235 4.90 25.94 4.23
CA ASP A 235 5.18 24.73 4.99
C ASP A 235 4.45 23.52 4.41
N TRP A 236 3.16 23.65 4.10
CA TRP A 236 2.34 22.58 3.53
C TRP A 236 2.88 22.10 2.18
N ILE A 237 3.26 23.01 1.27
CA ILE A 237 3.88 22.65 -0.01
C ILE A 237 5.25 21.99 0.20
N THR A 238 6.03 22.45 1.16
CA THR A 238 7.33 21.85 1.48
C THR A 238 7.17 20.39 1.90
N VAL A 239 6.16 20.07 2.70
CA VAL A 239 5.86 18.69 3.08
C VAL A 239 5.48 17.86 1.85
N ARG A 240 4.59 18.37 0.98
CA ARG A 240 4.21 17.71 -0.27
C ARG A 240 5.41 17.47 -1.19
N TRP A 241 6.30 18.44 -1.29
CA TRP A 241 7.53 18.30 -2.06
C TRP A 241 8.44 17.18 -1.50
N ARG A 242 8.57 17.07 -0.18
CA ARG A 242 9.37 16.05 0.48
C ARG A 242 8.76 14.66 0.42
N MET A 243 7.46 14.55 0.22
CA MET A 243 6.77 13.28 0.01
C MET A 243 7.41 12.44 -1.11
N LEU A 244 7.81 13.06 -2.21
CA LEU A 244 8.52 12.36 -3.29
C LEU A 244 10.01 12.13 -2.99
N ASP A 245 10.58 12.79 -1.97
CA ASP A 245 11.97 12.51 -1.53
C ASP A 245 12.08 11.16 -0.82
N LEU A 246 10.97 10.62 -0.29
CA LEU A 246 10.89 9.28 0.29
C LEU A 246 11.51 8.22 -0.64
N PHE A 247 11.26 8.31 -1.94
CA PHE A 247 11.79 7.37 -2.92
C PHE A 247 13.32 7.38 -3.07
N ARG A 248 14.02 8.39 -2.54
CA ARG A 248 15.48 8.41 -2.50
C ARG A 248 16.06 7.47 -1.44
N GLU A 249 15.23 7.08 -0.47
CA GLU A 249 15.58 6.13 0.58
C GLU A 249 15.36 4.67 0.13
N PHE A 250 14.70 4.47 -1.03
CA PHE A 250 14.42 3.16 -1.58
C PHE A 250 15.55 2.63 -2.45
N GLU A 251 15.76 1.32 -2.43
CA GLU A 251 16.48 0.68 -3.53
C GLU A 251 15.64 0.76 -4.82
N VAL A 252 16.31 0.99 -5.92
CA VAL A 252 15.65 1.15 -7.22
C VAL A 252 15.40 -0.21 -7.83
N LEU A 253 14.13 -0.60 -7.98
CA LEU A 253 13.73 -1.83 -8.67
C LEU A 253 13.48 -1.59 -10.18
N ASP A 254 12.88 -0.44 -10.52
CA ASP A 254 12.66 -0.01 -11.90
C ASP A 254 13.31 1.35 -12.16
N PRO A 255 14.44 1.41 -12.90
CA PRO A 255 15.07 2.70 -13.24
C PRO A 255 14.15 3.68 -13.96
N LEU A 256 13.21 3.20 -14.79
CA LEU A 256 12.25 4.06 -15.48
C LEU A 256 11.26 4.71 -14.50
N TRP A 257 10.97 4.04 -13.38
CA TRP A 257 10.17 4.66 -12.32
C TRP A 257 10.88 5.85 -11.69
N THR A 258 12.19 5.74 -11.46
CA THR A 258 13.00 6.84 -10.94
C THR A 258 13.05 8.04 -11.89
N GLU A 259 13.15 7.78 -13.20
CA GLU A 259 13.12 8.83 -14.22
C GLU A 259 11.76 9.55 -14.26
N ASP A 260 10.66 8.78 -14.21
CA ASP A 260 9.30 9.32 -14.15
C ASP A 260 9.07 10.17 -12.90
N LEU A 261 9.53 9.70 -11.72
CA LEU A 261 9.45 10.47 -10.47
C LEU A 261 10.17 11.82 -10.56
N GLN A 262 11.36 11.85 -11.18
CA GLN A 262 12.09 13.11 -11.38
C GLN A 262 11.33 14.06 -12.30
N MET A 263 10.72 13.53 -13.35
CA MET A 263 9.90 14.29 -14.28
C MET A 263 8.64 14.82 -13.59
N TYR A 264 7.90 13.99 -12.86
CA TYR A 264 6.71 14.39 -12.11
C TYR A 264 7.03 15.46 -11.08
N ARG A 265 8.14 15.35 -10.36
CA ARG A 265 8.60 16.35 -9.42
C ARG A 265 8.84 17.70 -10.08
N ARG A 266 9.44 17.74 -11.28
CA ARG A 266 9.61 18.97 -12.04
C ARG A 266 8.27 19.58 -12.45
N CYS A 267 7.37 18.75 -13.00
CA CYS A 267 6.03 19.19 -13.38
C CYS A 267 5.28 19.85 -12.23
N LEU A 268 5.34 19.26 -11.04
CA LEU A 268 4.63 19.73 -9.86
C LEU A 268 5.20 21.03 -9.30
N TYR A 269 6.53 21.14 -9.19
CA TYR A 269 7.13 22.14 -8.30
C TYR A 269 8.00 23.20 -8.97
N GLU A 270 8.51 22.99 -10.20
CA GLU A 270 9.39 23.98 -10.86
C GLU A 270 8.70 25.30 -11.20
N LYS A 271 7.38 25.29 -11.40
CA LYS A 271 6.60 26.50 -11.71
C LYS A 271 6.25 27.33 -10.46
N GLY A 272 6.68 26.90 -9.28
CA GLY A 272 6.51 27.59 -8.02
C GLY A 272 5.16 27.34 -7.33
N CYS A 273 5.11 27.75 -6.06
CA CYS A 273 4.00 27.43 -5.15
C CYS A 273 2.62 27.88 -5.63
N ALA A 274 2.51 29.05 -6.25
CA ALA A 274 1.21 29.56 -6.71
C ALA A 274 0.59 28.69 -7.80
N THR A 275 1.42 28.22 -8.74
CA THR A 275 0.97 27.31 -9.82
C THR A 275 0.58 25.95 -9.24
N TYR A 276 1.38 25.41 -8.33
CA TYR A 276 1.08 24.15 -7.69
C TYR A 276 -0.30 24.18 -6.99
N LEU A 277 -0.57 25.22 -6.23
CA LEU A 277 -1.84 25.36 -5.51
C LEU A 277 -3.05 25.48 -6.40
N ASP A 278 -2.92 26.24 -7.50
CA ASP A 278 -4.00 26.35 -8.47
C ASP A 278 -4.29 25.00 -9.15
N GLN A 279 -3.25 24.24 -9.46
CA GLN A 279 -3.39 22.92 -10.04
C GLN A 279 -3.93 21.89 -9.02
N GLU A 280 -3.48 21.95 -7.79
CA GLU A 280 -3.95 21.07 -6.72
C GLU A 280 -5.44 21.29 -6.40
N LEU A 281 -5.89 22.53 -6.38
CA LEU A 281 -7.30 22.84 -6.21
C LEU A 281 -8.15 22.26 -7.34
N GLN A 282 -7.73 22.48 -8.59
CA GLN A 282 -8.40 21.92 -9.76
C GLN A 282 -8.37 20.38 -9.77
N TRP A 283 -7.27 19.79 -9.33
CA TRP A 283 -7.13 18.33 -9.21
C TRP A 283 -8.10 17.77 -8.17
N THR A 284 -8.19 18.38 -6.99
CA THR A 284 -9.08 17.96 -5.92
C THR A 284 -10.53 17.96 -6.37
N GLU A 285 -11.00 19.04 -7.03
CA GLU A 285 -12.35 19.12 -7.57
C GLU A 285 -12.64 18.01 -8.61
N ARG A 286 -11.69 17.70 -9.47
CA ARG A 286 -11.85 16.68 -10.53
C ARG A 286 -11.71 15.27 -10.02
N SER A 287 -10.89 15.06 -8.98
CA SER A 287 -10.62 13.72 -8.42
C SER A 287 -11.80 13.13 -7.64
N GLU A 288 -12.83 13.91 -7.33
CA GLU A 288 -14.08 13.42 -6.73
C GLU A 288 -14.72 12.29 -7.56
N GLU A 289 -14.58 12.32 -8.90
CA GLU A 289 -15.14 11.31 -9.79
C GLU A 289 -14.55 9.91 -9.57
N TRP A 290 -13.31 9.83 -9.08
CA TRP A 290 -12.58 8.58 -8.84
C TRP A 290 -12.06 8.43 -7.39
N GLU A 291 -12.59 9.20 -6.46
CA GLU A 291 -12.26 9.10 -5.03
C GLU A 291 -12.41 7.66 -4.52
N THR A 292 -13.38 6.91 -5.04
CA THR A 292 -13.58 5.49 -4.72
C THR A 292 -12.35 4.64 -5.03
N GLU A 293 -11.56 4.98 -6.05
CA GLU A 293 -10.35 4.23 -6.40
C GLU A 293 -9.29 4.40 -5.30
N TYR A 294 -9.12 5.62 -4.80
CA TYR A 294 -8.23 5.91 -3.68
C TYR A 294 -8.74 5.33 -2.35
N GLU A 295 -10.06 5.32 -2.12
CA GLU A 295 -10.68 4.61 -1.00
C GLU A 295 -10.29 3.13 -1.01
N GLN A 296 -10.36 2.46 -2.16
CA GLN A 296 -10.00 1.04 -2.26
C GLN A 296 -8.51 0.78 -2.04
N ILE A 297 -7.65 1.71 -2.42
CA ILE A 297 -6.22 1.66 -2.11
C ILE A 297 -5.98 1.80 -0.59
N LEU A 298 -6.65 2.75 0.07
CA LEU A 298 -6.61 2.90 1.53
C LEU A 298 -7.05 1.61 2.24
N VAL A 299 -8.18 1.05 1.83
CA VAL A 299 -8.72 -0.22 2.34
C VAL A 299 -7.74 -1.37 2.13
N TYR A 300 -7.09 -1.44 0.95
CA TYR A 300 -6.08 -2.44 0.64
C TYR A 300 -4.90 -2.39 1.61
N PHE A 301 -4.29 -1.23 1.83
CA PHE A 301 -3.15 -1.09 2.74
C PHE A 301 -3.54 -1.36 4.20
N LEU A 302 -4.69 -0.86 4.64
CA LEU A 302 -5.20 -1.13 5.99
C LEU A 302 -5.46 -2.62 6.22
N PHE A 303 -6.05 -3.32 5.26
CA PHE A 303 -6.30 -4.74 5.39
C PHE A 303 -5.01 -5.56 5.38
N THR A 304 -4.09 -5.23 4.48
CA THR A 304 -2.88 -6.03 4.25
C THR A 304 -1.85 -5.87 5.36
N TYR A 305 -1.65 -4.64 5.89
CA TYR A 305 -0.49 -4.37 6.76
C TYR A 305 -0.84 -4.04 8.21
N PHE A 306 -2.06 -3.57 8.50
CA PHE A 306 -2.37 -3.01 9.81
C PHE A 306 -2.15 -3.98 10.96
N CYS A 307 -2.63 -5.21 10.87
CA CYS A 307 -2.49 -6.19 11.94
C CYS A 307 -1.06 -6.69 12.15
N GLY A 308 -0.13 -6.41 11.22
CA GLY A 308 1.31 -6.61 11.42
C GLY A 308 1.87 -5.87 12.64
N ALA A 309 1.18 -4.84 13.12
CA ALA A 309 1.49 -4.14 14.36
C ALA A 309 1.50 -5.05 15.61
N VAL A 310 0.98 -6.28 15.53
CA VAL A 310 1.09 -7.27 16.61
C VAL A 310 2.54 -7.66 16.89
N TYR A 311 3.43 -7.54 15.90
CA TYR A 311 4.84 -7.94 16.02
C TYR A 311 5.77 -6.82 16.50
N ASP A 312 5.40 -5.55 16.24
CA ASP A 312 6.23 -4.39 16.55
C ASP A 312 5.56 -3.35 17.48
N GLY A 313 4.25 -3.50 17.72
CA GLY A 313 3.46 -2.56 18.52
C GLY A 313 3.20 -1.22 17.85
N ASP A 314 3.55 -1.04 16.58
CA ASP A 314 3.51 0.25 15.89
C ASP A 314 2.30 0.39 14.96
N VAL A 315 1.16 0.66 15.55
CA VAL A 315 -0.10 0.94 14.86
C VAL A 315 -0.02 2.20 14.01
N MET A 316 0.70 3.20 14.53
CA MET A 316 0.78 4.50 13.87
C MET A 316 1.47 4.41 12.51
N ARG A 317 2.60 3.70 12.41
CA ARG A 317 3.35 3.51 11.14
C ARG A 317 2.52 2.81 10.08
N LYS A 318 1.78 1.77 10.47
CA LYS A 318 0.93 1.03 9.53
C LYS A 318 -0.15 1.92 8.92
N VAL A 319 -0.75 2.79 9.73
CA VAL A 319 -1.76 3.75 9.25
C VAL A 319 -1.12 4.88 8.45
N GLN A 320 0.01 5.42 8.90
CA GLN A 320 0.76 6.44 8.14
C GLN A 320 1.12 5.93 6.76
N MET A 321 1.61 4.69 6.63
CA MET A 321 1.91 4.08 5.34
C MET A 321 0.66 4.01 4.43
N ALA A 322 -0.49 3.61 4.97
CA ALA A 322 -1.73 3.52 4.19
C ALA A 322 -2.20 4.91 3.69
N VAL A 323 -2.17 5.91 4.57
CA VAL A 323 -2.55 7.29 4.24
C VAL A 323 -1.57 7.91 3.24
N GLU A 324 -0.27 7.76 3.50
CA GLU A 324 0.78 8.33 2.64
C GLU A 324 0.77 7.71 1.24
N SER A 325 0.50 6.40 1.12
CA SER A 325 0.36 5.74 -0.18
C SER A 325 -0.76 6.36 -1.03
N VAL A 326 -1.89 6.71 -0.41
CA VAL A 326 -2.99 7.40 -1.09
C VAL A 326 -2.57 8.80 -1.52
N LEU A 327 -1.92 9.56 -0.63
CA LEU A 327 -1.46 10.92 -0.92
C LEU A 327 -0.42 10.95 -2.05
N ILE A 328 0.57 10.04 -2.01
CA ILE A 328 1.57 9.89 -3.08
C ILE A 328 0.90 9.59 -4.42
N LEU A 329 -0.03 8.64 -4.46
CA LEU A 329 -0.70 8.27 -5.71
C LEU A 329 -1.58 9.39 -6.26
N SER A 330 -2.22 10.17 -5.40
CA SER A 330 -2.95 11.38 -5.80
C SER A 330 -2.00 12.42 -6.41
N GLU A 331 -0.86 12.67 -5.78
CA GLU A 331 0.17 13.61 -6.24
C GLU A 331 0.75 13.19 -7.60
N LEU A 332 1.05 11.90 -7.77
CA LEU A 332 1.53 11.36 -9.05
C LEU A 332 0.46 11.43 -10.15
N GLY A 333 -0.81 11.24 -9.81
CA GLY A 333 -1.93 11.43 -10.72
C GLY A 333 -2.05 12.87 -11.21
N MET A 334 -1.91 13.85 -10.29
CA MET A 334 -1.87 15.26 -10.62
C MET A 334 -0.67 15.60 -11.50
N ALA A 335 0.51 15.06 -11.20
CA ALA A 335 1.70 15.25 -12.01
C ALA A 335 1.53 14.76 -13.46
N ALA A 336 0.95 13.57 -13.62
CA ALA A 336 0.64 13.01 -14.94
C ALA A 336 -0.35 13.90 -15.71
N TRP A 337 -1.40 14.41 -15.04
CA TRP A 337 -2.32 15.38 -15.63
C TRP A 337 -1.61 16.66 -16.07
N MET A 338 -0.78 17.24 -15.22
CA MET A 338 -0.02 18.46 -15.53
C MET A 338 0.94 18.28 -16.70
N GLN A 339 1.51 17.09 -16.85
CA GLN A 339 2.42 16.74 -17.91
C GLN A 339 1.70 16.56 -19.26
N GLU A 340 0.60 15.81 -19.26
CA GLU A 340 -0.10 15.41 -20.48
C GLU A 340 -1.18 16.40 -20.90
N GLY A 341 -1.62 17.28 -20.00
CA GLY A 341 -2.69 18.25 -20.22
C GLY A 341 -4.09 17.63 -20.31
N THR A 342 -4.19 16.30 -20.14
CA THR A 342 -5.44 15.53 -20.14
C THR A 342 -5.58 14.74 -18.85
N LEU A 343 -6.80 14.65 -18.32
CA LEU A 343 -7.03 13.88 -17.10
C LEU A 343 -6.64 12.41 -17.30
N PRO A 344 -5.90 11.81 -16.34
CA PRO A 344 -5.50 10.42 -16.44
C PRO A 344 -6.72 9.51 -16.45
N THR A 345 -6.71 8.55 -17.36
CA THR A 345 -7.74 7.50 -17.43
C THR A 345 -7.65 6.56 -16.22
N PHE A 346 -8.64 5.70 -16.02
CA PHE A 346 -8.56 4.62 -15.02
C PHE A 346 -7.29 3.76 -15.20
N GLU A 347 -6.95 3.44 -16.46
CA GLU A 347 -5.75 2.65 -16.78
C GLU A 347 -4.46 3.37 -16.37
N ASP A 348 -4.40 4.68 -16.54
CA ASP A 348 -3.22 5.48 -16.17
C ASP A 348 -3.07 5.53 -14.64
N ARG A 349 -4.16 5.79 -13.89
CA ARG A 349 -4.14 5.78 -12.42
C ARG A 349 -3.81 4.40 -11.88
N MET A 350 -4.38 3.34 -12.45
CA MET A 350 -4.06 1.96 -12.11
C MET A 350 -2.59 1.64 -12.40
N ARG A 351 -2.03 2.14 -13.52
CA ARG A 351 -0.61 1.97 -13.85
C ARG A 351 0.30 2.62 -12.82
N LEU A 352 -0.03 3.83 -12.36
CA LEU A 352 0.70 4.48 -11.27
C LEU A 352 0.63 3.65 -9.99
N ALA A 353 -0.54 3.15 -9.62
CA ALA A 353 -0.75 2.38 -8.40
C ALA A 353 0.05 1.06 -8.39
N TRP A 354 0.01 0.25 -9.44
CA TRP A 354 0.77 -1.02 -9.43
C TRP A 354 2.29 -0.79 -9.58
N ARG A 355 2.75 0.28 -10.24
CA ARG A 355 4.18 0.62 -10.28
C ARG A 355 4.68 1.09 -8.91
N TYR A 356 3.94 1.98 -8.25
CA TYR A 356 4.23 2.38 -6.88
C TYR A 356 4.31 1.18 -5.93
N SER A 357 3.31 0.32 -5.98
CA SER A 357 3.25 -0.89 -5.15
C SER A 357 4.42 -1.85 -5.45
N ARG A 358 4.89 -1.94 -6.69
CA ARG A 358 6.09 -2.73 -7.01
C ARG A 358 7.34 -2.20 -6.33
N GLU A 359 7.59 -0.90 -6.42
CA GLU A 359 8.75 -0.28 -5.78
C GLU A 359 8.71 -0.47 -4.25
N LEU A 360 7.53 -0.38 -3.66
CA LEU A 360 7.37 -0.51 -2.21
C LEU A 360 7.33 -1.98 -1.75
N GLU A 361 6.45 -2.80 -2.33
CA GLU A 361 6.06 -4.10 -1.76
C GLU A 361 6.91 -5.28 -2.27
N HIS A 362 7.72 -5.11 -3.32
CA HIS A 362 8.62 -6.15 -3.82
C HIS A 362 10.02 -6.12 -3.18
N SER A 363 10.22 -5.23 -2.21
CA SER A 363 11.48 -5.06 -1.50
C SER A 363 11.22 -4.89 0.00
N ASP A 364 11.67 -5.86 0.80
CA ASP A 364 11.66 -5.73 2.26
C ASP A 364 12.47 -4.51 2.74
N PRO A 365 13.66 -4.18 2.15
CA PRO A 365 14.35 -2.93 2.42
C PRO A 365 13.52 -1.68 2.16
N ASN A 366 12.70 -1.63 1.10
CA ASN A 366 11.86 -0.47 0.80
C ASN A 366 10.70 -0.32 1.80
N LEU A 367 10.07 -1.44 2.19
CA LEU A 367 9.08 -1.41 3.26
C LEU A 367 9.68 -0.90 4.57
N ALA A 368 10.87 -1.39 4.94
CA ALA A 368 11.59 -0.92 6.13
C ALA A 368 12.01 0.56 6.02
N ALA A 369 12.43 1.01 4.83
CA ALA A 369 12.76 2.41 4.59
C ALA A 369 11.52 3.31 4.70
N MET A 370 10.36 2.87 4.18
CA MET A 370 9.09 3.57 4.35
C MET A 370 8.75 3.75 5.83
N GLU A 371 8.76 2.67 6.61
CA GLU A 371 8.48 2.71 8.05
C GLU A 371 9.46 3.61 8.80
N ARG A 372 10.75 3.53 8.49
CA ARG A 372 11.78 4.38 9.10
C ARG A 372 11.53 5.86 8.80
N VAL A 373 11.30 6.23 7.56
CA VAL A 373 11.05 7.61 7.14
C VAL A 373 9.79 8.16 7.83
N LEU A 374 8.70 7.41 7.82
CA LEU A 374 7.46 7.80 8.51
C LEU A 374 7.66 8.01 10.03
N GLY A 375 8.68 7.38 10.60
CA GLY A 375 9.01 7.51 12.01
C GLY A 375 9.98 8.62 12.37
N GLU A 376 10.90 8.90 11.49
CA GLU A 376 12.02 9.80 11.78
C GLU A 376 11.84 11.21 11.22
N TRP A 377 11.12 11.35 10.11
CA TRP A 377 10.97 12.66 9.49
C TRP A 377 9.84 13.47 10.18
N PRO A 378 10.12 14.69 10.61
CA PRO A 378 9.15 15.51 11.34
C PRO A 378 7.85 15.77 10.58
N GLU A 379 7.92 15.77 9.26
CA GLU A 379 6.79 15.99 8.36
C GLU A 379 5.71 14.90 8.48
N TYR A 380 6.07 13.71 8.91
CA TYR A 380 5.17 12.59 9.13
C TYR A 380 4.70 12.45 10.58
N GLY A 381 5.00 13.44 11.45
CA GLY A 381 4.38 13.50 12.75
C GLY A 381 2.85 13.59 12.68
N PHE A 382 2.16 13.21 13.74
CA PHE A 382 0.70 13.17 13.78
C PHE A 382 0.05 14.51 13.36
N GLU A 383 0.49 15.61 13.96
CA GLU A 383 -0.06 16.94 13.65
C GLU A 383 0.22 17.40 12.22
N PRO A 384 1.46 17.30 11.69
CA PRO A 384 1.73 17.64 10.29
C PRO A 384 0.90 16.83 9.30
N MET A 385 0.72 15.53 9.50
CA MET A 385 -0.12 14.71 8.63
C MET A 385 -1.60 15.11 8.68
N LEU A 386 -2.13 15.41 9.87
CA LEU A 386 -3.50 15.95 9.98
C LEU A 386 -3.66 17.26 9.22
N LEU A 387 -2.68 18.16 9.32
CA LEU A 387 -2.71 19.44 8.62
C LEU A 387 -2.67 19.26 7.11
N GLN A 388 -1.94 18.25 6.60
CA GLN A 388 -1.95 17.94 5.17
C GLN A 388 -3.33 17.48 4.70
N LEU A 389 -4.01 16.64 5.46
CA LEU A 389 -5.32 16.10 5.10
C LEU A 389 -6.43 17.17 5.18
N LEU A 390 -6.35 18.07 6.14
CA LEU A 390 -7.41 19.01 6.44
C LEU A 390 -7.20 20.42 5.81
N ALA A 391 -6.21 20.56 4.96
CA ALA A 391 -5.87 21.84 4.34
C ALA A 391 -7.03 22.47 3.57
N HIS A 392 -7.91 21.67 2.98
CA HIS A 392 -8.98 22.09 2.09
C HIS A 392 -10.39 21.86 2.60
N GLU A 393 -10.58 21.25 3.76
CA GLU A 393 -11.91 20.89 4.29
C GLU A 393 -12.84 22.09 4.57
N HIS A 394 -12.35 23.33 4.40
CA HIS A 394 -13.10 24.56 4.68
C HIS A 394 -12.99 25.62 3.59
N ARG A 395 -12.77 25.22 2.35
CA ARG A 395 -12.83 26.16 1.21
C ARG A 395 -14.19 26.18 0.55
#